data_0f07b956c24e5515689695401d7715a6
#
_entry.id   0f07b956c24e5515689695401d7715a6
#
_cell.length_a   1.000
_cell.length_b   1.000
_cell.length_c   1.000
_cell.angle_alpha   90.00
_cell.angle_beta   90.00
_cell.angle_gamma   90.00
#
_symmetry.space_group_name_H-M   'P 1'
#
loop_
_entity.id
_entity.type
_entity.pdbx_description
1 polymer ?
#
loop_
_entity_poly.entity_id
_entity_poly.type
_entity_poly.pdbx_seq_one_letter_code
_entity_poly.pdbx_strand_id
1 'polypeptide(L)'
;MGKRAFAQSLYKDLKFLDLGEPDNLENLLNNFAYIKNIKIKDEELCKKNLLSKNNFAYVKEEEDFNFNAVFNIHLAVRNLLERGQDALSLFNLIKNFKVIICDEIGAGVVPLDKFERRWRDETGLLYQALVREADRVDRVWAGLALRLK
;
A
#
# COMPACT_ATOMS: atom_id res chain seq x y z
N MET A 1 -13.56 15.46 -10.05
CA MET A 1 -13.77 14.23 -9.23
C MET A 1 -12.42 13.56 -9.03
N GLY A 2 -12.04 13.30 -7.79
CA GLY A 2 -10.73 12.75 -7.45
C GLY A 2 -10.66 11.22 -7.57
N LYS A 3 -9.44 10.66 -7.49
CA LYS A 3 -9.19 9.21 -7.55
C LYS A 3 -10.01 8.41 -6.54
N ARG A 4 -10.16 8.91 -5.28
CA ARG A 4 -10.99 8.28 -4.25
C ARG A 4 -12.45 8.18 -4.64
N ALA A 5 -13.04 9.25 -5.15
CA ALA A 5 -14.43 9.24 -5.61
C ALA A 5 -14.65 8.28 -6.80
N PHE A 6 -13.67 8.19 -7.71
CA PHE A 6 -13.71 7.18 -8.78
C PHE A 6 -13.66 5.75 -8.21
N ALA A 7 -12.75 5.47 -7.29
CA ALA A 7 -12.67 4.16 -6.65
C ALA A 7 -13.98 3.79 -5.93
N GLN A 8 -14.58 4.73 -5.20
CA GLN A 8 -15.88 4.53 -4.54
C GLN A 8 -17.03 4.28 -5.52
N SER A 9 -16.96 4.81 -6.73
CA SER A 9 -17.96 4.54 -7.77
C SER A 9 -17.89 3.11 -8.32
N LEU A 10 -16.71 2.48 -8.25
CA LEU A 10 -16.51 1.10 -8.69
C LEU A 10 -16.76 0.08 -7.60
N TYR A 11 -16.45 0.42 -6.37
CA TYR A 11 -16.52 -0.50 -5.22
C TYR A 11 -17.29 0.16 -4.08
N LYS A 12 -18.30 -0.54 -3.60
CA LYS A 12 -19.02 -0.16 -2.38
C LYS A 12 -18.18 -0.53 -1.15
N ASP A 13 -18.35 0.17 -0.06
CA ASP A 13 -17.77 -0.13 1.25
C ASP A 13 -16.23 -0.05 1.31
N LEU A 14 -15.62 0.90 0.58
CA LEU A 14 -14.20 1.18 0.71
C LEU A 14 -13.91 1.96 2.00
N LYS A 15 -13.06 1.37 2.84
CA LYS A 15 -12.47 2.00 4.01
C LYS A 15 -11.01 2.35 3.71
N PHE A 16 -10.71 3.63 3.68
CA PHE A 16 -9.42 4.15 3.24
C PHE A 16 -8.46 4.33 4.39
N LEU A 17 -7.25 3.80 4.26
CA LEU A 17 -6.10 4.06 5.12
C LEU A 17 -5.21 5.13 4.46
N ASP A 18 -4.94 6.22 5.18
CA ASP A 18 -4.01 7.27 4.77
C ASP A 18 -2.60 6.94 5.23
N LEU A 19 -1.72 6.56 4.31
CA LEU A 19 -0.31 6.29 4.61
C LEU A 19 0.56 7.56 4.67
N GLY A 20 -0.01 8.73 4.40
CA GLY A 20 0.64 10.01 4.65
C GLY A 20 0.71 10.36 6.14
N GLU A 21 -0.16 9.77 6.97
CA GLU A 21 -0.12 9.92 8.42
C GLU A 21 0.91 8.95 9.01
N PRO A 22 1.92 9.45 9.77
CA PRO A 22 3.00 8.62 10.31
C PRO A 22 2.50 7.48 11.20
N ASP A 23 1.48 7.73 12.03
CA ASP A 23 0.91 6.74 12.95
C ASP A 23 0.27 5.57 12.20
N ASN A 24 -0.40 5.83 11.08
CA ASN A 24 -1.00 4.80 10.23
C ASN A 24 0.07 3.90 9.59
N LEU A 25 1.16 4.49 9.14
CA LEU A 25 2.30 3.74 8.60
C LEU A 25 2.95 2.87 9.67
N GLU A 26 3.18 3.40 10.87
CA GLU A 26 3.76 2.65 11.99
C GLU A 26 2.87 1.49 12.43
N ASN A 27 1.57 1.72 12.55
CA ASN A 27 0.60 0.66 12.86
C ASN A 27 0.62 -0.44 11.80
N LEU A 28 0.69 -0.09 10.52
CA LEU A 28 0.80 -1.07 9.43
C LEU A 28 2.10 -1.89 9.55
N LEU A 29 3.24 -1.24 9.80
CA LEU A 29 4.55 -1.89 9.95
C LEU A 29 4.57 -2.81 11.17
N ASN A 30 4.04 -2.38 12.31
CA ASN A 30 4.00 -3.14 13.55
C ASN A 30 3.10 -4.38 13.44
N ASN A 31 1.92 -4.23 12.84
CA ASN A 31 1.01 -5.35 12.59
C ASN A 31 1.65 -6.41 11.68
N PHE A 32 2.40 -5.98 10.66
CA PHE A 32 3.11 -6.90 9.77
C PHE A 32 4.28 -7.61 10.48
N ALA A 33 5.04 -6.90 11.32
CA ALA A 33 6.11 -7.48 12.12
C ALA A 33 5.57 -8.55 13.10
N TYR A 34 4.42 -8.29 13.72
CA TYR A 34 3.72 -9.23 14.59
C TYR A 34 3.30 -10.50 13.83
N ILE A 35 2.69 -10.37 12.66
CA ILE A 35 2.29 -11.51 11.80
C ILE A 35 3.52 -12.33 11.38
N LYS A 36 4.63 -11.67 11.04
CA LYS A 36 5.88 -12.35 10.67
C LYS A 36 6.47 -13.15 11.83
N ASN A 37 6.42 -12.61 13.05
CA ASN A 37 6.90 -13.28 14.26
C ASN A 37 6.01 -14.47 14.66
N ILE A 38 4.69 -14.39 14.45
CA ILE A 38 3.78 -15.53 14.64
C ILE A 38 4.11 -16.65 13.66
N LYS A 39 4.35 -16.35 12.38
CA LYS A 39 4.71 -17.38 11.38
C LYS A 39 6.02 -18.11 11.69
N ILE A 40 6.94 -17.47 12.40
CA ILE A 40 8.23 -18.09 12.79
C ILE A 40 8.07 -19.00 14.01
N LYS A 41 7.09 -18.75 14.91
CA LYS A 41 6.90 -19.54 16.14
C LYS A 41 5.95 -20.74 16.00
N ASP A 42 5.04 -20.73 15.02
CA ASP A 42 3.98 -21.73 14.90
C ASP A 42 4.01 -22.50 13.57
N GLU A 43 5.13 -23.17 13.26
CA GLU A 43 5.12 -24.19 12.20
C GLU A 43 4.13 -25.34 12.46
N GLU A 44 3.74 -25.57 13.72
CA GLU A 44 2.71 -26.56 14.08
C GLU A 44 1.27 -26.13 13.79
N LEU A 45 0.96 -24.81 13.82
CA LEU A 45 -0.38 -24.30 13.47
C LEU A 45 -0.64 -24.29 11.96
N CYS A 46 0.40 -24.23 11.13
CA CYS A 46 0.28 -24.32 9.68
C CYS A 46 -0.19 -25.71 9.17
N LYS A 47 -0.10 -26.74 9.98
CA LYS A 47 -0.54 -28.11 9.60
C LYS A 47 -2.04 -28.38 9.80
N LYS A 48 -2.77 -27.48 10.43
CA LYS A 48 -4.24 -27.56 10.56
C LYS A 48 -4.91 -26.54 9.65
N ASN A 49 -5.02 -26.84 8.38
CA ASN A 49 -5.99 -26.38 7.34
C ASN A 49 -6.95 -25.21 7.69
N LEU A 50 -6.44 -24.05 8.10
CA LEU A 50 -7.24 -22.86 8.38
C LEU A 50 -6.70 -21.61 7.68
N LEU A 51 -6.00 -21.78 6.55
CA LEU A 51 -5.53 -20.68 5.71
C LEU A 51 -6.32 -20.63 4.41
N SER A 52 -7.54 -20.09 4.47
CA SER A 52 -8.23 -19.62 3.27
C SER A 52 -7.47 -18.42 2.69
N LYS A 53 -7.51 -18.27 1.36
CA LYS A 53 -6.72 -17.33 0.55
C LYS A 53 -6.90 -15.82 0.85
N ASN A 54 -7.60 -15.45 1.91
CA ASN A 54 -7.94 -14.08 2.30
C ASN A 54 -7.43 -13.70 3.70
N ASN A 55 -6.25 -14.17 4.11
CA ASN A 55 -5.76 -14.03 5.47
C ASN A 55 -5.20 -12.64 5.82
N PHE A 56 -6.04 -11.61 5.75
CA PHE A 56 -5.88 -10.40 6.56
C PHE A 56 -6.76 -10.42 7.83
N ALA A 57 -7.38 -11.53 8.19
CA ALA A 57 -8.43 -11.64 9.20
C ALA A 57 -7.99 -12.28 10.52
N TYR A 58 -6.72 -12.18 10.91
CA TYR A 58 -6.32 -12.61 12.25
C TYR A 58 -5.35 -11.63 12.92
N VAL A 59 -5.85 -10.44 13.19
CA VAL A 59 -5.39 -9.66 14.33
C VAL A 59 -6.51 -9.74 15.36
N LYS A 60 -6.28 -10.56 16.39
CA LYS A 60 -7.14 -10.60 17.57
C LYS A 60 -7.20 -9.21 18.22
N GLU A 61 -8.45 -8.75 18.42
CA GLU A 61 -8.89 -7.95 19.55
C GLU A 61 -7.92 -6.88 20.05
N GLU A 62 -7.78 -5.82 19.21
CA GLU A 62 -7.61 -4.43 19.66
C GLU A 62 -7.64 -3.58 18.40
N GLU A 63 -8.77 -2.86 18.22
CA GLU A 63 -9.10 -1.92 17.15
C GLU A 63 -9.04 -2.49 15.73
N ASP A 64 -10.21 -2.75 15.17
CA ASP A 64 -10.46 -3.23 13.80
C ASP A 64 -9.59 -2.52 12.76
N PHE A 65 -8.45 -3.10 12.38
CA PHE A 65 -7.72 -2.70 11.19
C PHE A 65 -8.51 -3.13 9.94
N ASN A 66 -9.70 -2.53 9.80
CA ASN A 66 -10.68 -2.91 8.79
C ASN A 66 -10.58 -1.98 7.56
N PHE A 67 -9.37 -1.76 7.08
CA PHE A 67 -9.11 -0.99 5.86
C PHE A 67 -8.93 -1.94 4.67
N ASN A 68 -9.54 -1.59 3.54
CA ASN A 68 -9.44 -2.36 2.30
C ASN A 68 -8.97 -1.52 1.11
N ALA A 69 -8.71 -0.24 1.34
CA ALA A 69 -8.15 0.69 0.38
C ALA A 69 -7.04 1.55 1.02
N VAL A 70 -6.02 1.90 0.25
CA VAL A 70 -4.87 2.66 0.72
C VAL A 70 -4.50 3.78 -0.25
N PHE A 71 -4.02 4.90 0.27
CA PHE A 71 -3.59 6.05 -0.53
C PHE A 71 -2.42 6.80 0.12
N ASN A 72 -1.90 7.83 -0.54
CA ASN A 72 -0.71 8.60 -0.12
C ASN A 72 0.56 7.75 0.01
N ILE A 73 0.71 6.73 -0.82
CA ILE A 73 1.84 5.79 -0.78
C ILE A 73 3.18 6.51 -1.00
N HIS A 74 3.23 7.55 -1.84
CA HIS A 74 4.42 8.34 -2.08
C HIS A 74 4.94 9.02 -0.81
N LEU A 75 4.04 9.45 0.10
CA LEU A 75 4.41 10.01 1.40
C LEU A 75 4.95 8.94 2.35
N ALA A 76 4.38 7.74 2.33
CA ALA A 76 4.92 6.61 3.09
C ALA A 76 6.33 6.23 2.61
N VAL A 77 6.56 6.20 1.30
CA VAL A 77 7.90 5.98 0.74
C VAL A 77 8.89 7.05 1.21
N ARG A 78 8.48 8.33 1.18
CA ARG A 78 9.31 9.44 1.69
C ARG A 78 9.73 9.22 3.14
N ASN A 79 8.75 8.91 4.00
CA ASN A 79 8.97 8.66 5.42
C ASN A 79 9.95 7.49 5.67
N LEU A 80 9.80 6.39 4.93
CA LEU A 80 10.71 5.24 5.01
C LEU A 80 12.15 5.64 4.60
N LEU A 81 12.30 6.38 3.51
CA LEU A 81 13.61 6.84 3.03
C LEU A 81 14.29 7.82 3.98
N GLU A 82 13.54 8.72 4.63
CA GLU A 82 14.04 9.62 5.67
C GLU A 82 14.57 8.86 6.89
N ARG A 83 13.98 7.69 7.18
CA ARG A 83 14.43 6.76 8.24
C ARG A 83 15.54 5.79 7.76
N GLY A 84 16.00 5.91 6.52
CA GLY A 84 17.00 5.00 5.94
C GLY A 84 16.49 3.58 5.66
N GLN A 85 15.18 3.40 5.59
CA GLN A 85 14.54 2.11 5.32
C GLN A 85 14.30 1.91 3.82
N ASP A 86 14.14 0.64 3.42
CA ASP A 86 13.86 0.28 2.03
C ASP A 86 12.38 0.51 1.68
N ALA A 87 12.14 1.30 0.63
CA ALA A 87 10.81 1.59 0.13
C ALA A 87 10.07 0.35 -0.41
N LEU A 88 10.80 -0.62 -0.98
CA LEU A 88 10.20 -1.86 -1.50
C LEU A 88 9.64 -2.76 -0.40
N SER A 89 10.06 -2.57 0.85
CA SER A 89 9.46 -3.27 1.99
C SER A 89 7.95 -3.02 2.09
N LEU A 90 7.48 -1.84 1.66
CA LEU A 90 6.07 -1.46 1.64
C LEU A 90 5.24 -2.31 0.67
N PHE A 91 5.82 -2.85 -0.40
CA PHE A 91 5.12 -3.68 -1.38
C PHE A 91 4.35 -4.85 -0.73
N ASN A 92 5.02 -5.61 0.14
CA ASN A 92 4.40 -6.77 0.78
C ASN A 92 3.30 -6.40 1.78
N LEU A 93 3.32 -5.17 2.29
CA LEU A 93 2.32 -4.64 3.21
C LEU A 93 1.03 -4.25 2.48
N ILE A 94 1.16 -3.69 1.26
CA ILE A 94 0.03 -3.04 0.58
C ILE A 94 -0.50 -3.80 -0.64
N LYS A 95 0.24 -4.74 -1.23
CA LYS A 95 -0.16 -5.45 -2.47
C LYS A 95 -1.51 -6.17 -2.40
N ASN A 96 -1.95 -6.54 -1.19
CA ASN A 96 -3.21 -7.26 -0.99
C ASN A 96 -4.41 -6.34 -0.69
N PHE A 97 -4.23 -5.03 -0.64
CA PHE A 97 -5.37 -4.12 -0.54
C PHE A 97 -6.23 -4.21 -1.81
N LYS A 98 -7.55 -4.16 -1.62
CA LYS A 98 -8.52 -4.22 -2.72
C LYS A 98 -8.36 -3.05 -3.69
N VAL A 99 -8.02 -1.87 -3.16
CA VAL A 99 -7.78 -0.65 -3.93
C VAL A 99 -6.53 0.06 -3.43
N ILE A 100 -5.63 0.36 -4.35
CA ILE A 100 -4.41 1.10 -4.09
C ILE A 100 -4.44 2.38 -4.93
N ILE A 101 -4.41 3.54 -4.29
CA ILE A 101 -4.41 4.84 -4.97
C ILE A 101 -3.02 5.44 -4.95
N CYS A 102 -2.44 5.60 -6.12
CA CYS A 102 -1.12 6.17 -6.33
C CYS A 102 -1.22 7.59 -6.90
N ASP A 103 -0.40 8.50 -6.39
CA ASP A 103 -0.20 9.82 -6.96
C ASP A 103 1.08 9.83 -7.82
N GLU A 104 0.96 10.32 -9.05
CA GLU A 104 2.09 10.43 -9.96
C GLU A 104 2.98 11.61 -9.53
N ILE A 105 4.17 11.29 -9.02
CA ILE A 105 5.14 12.29 -8.55
C ILE A 105 6.33 12.47 -9.52
N GLY A 106 6.43 11.61 -10.52
CA GLY A 106 7.53 11.59 -11.50
C GLY A 106 7.39 12.60 -12.65
N ALA A 107 6.24 13.27 -12.79
CA ALA A 107 6.01 14.24 -13.85
C ALA A 107 6.72 15.57 -13.57
N GLY A 108 7.29 16.18 -14.63
CA GLY A 108 7.93 17.49 -14.56
C GLY A 108 9.46 17.44 -14.52
N VAL A 109 10.06 18.58 -14.15
CA VAL A 109 11.52 18.75 -14.15
C VAL A 109 12.19 17.85 -13.10
N VAL A 110 13.32 17.26 -13.46
CA VAL A 110 14.12 16.45 -12.53
C VAL A 110 14.63 17.33 -11.40
N PRO A 111 14.40 16.96 -10.12
CA PRO A 111 14.86 17.73 -8.98
C PRO A 111 16.40 17.81 -8.92
N LEU A 112 16.92 18.95 -8.51
CA LEU A 112 18.36 19.12 -8.24
C LEU A 112 18.81 18.38 -6.98
N ASP A 113 17.93 18.27 -6.02
CA ASP A 113 18.15 17.56 -4.76
C ASP A 113 18.26 16.05 -4.95
N LYS A 114 19.29 15.43 -4.34
CA LYS A 114 19.54 13.98 -4.46
C LYS A 114 18.46 13.13 -3.78
N PHE A 115 17.94 13.59 -2.63
CA PHE A 115 16.93 12.87 -1.90
C PHE A 115 15.60 12.87 -2.69
N GLU A 116 15.21 14.02 -3.26
CA GLU A 116 13.99 14.14 -4.08
C GLU A 116 14.07 13.26 -5.34
N ARG A 117 15.26 13.13 -5.98
CA ARG A 117 15.42 12.17 -7.08
C ARG A 117 15.23 10.74 -6.62
N ARG A 118 15.93 10.35 -5.54
CA ARG A 118 15.82 9.00 -4.98
C ARG A 118 14.38 8.68 -4.59
N TRP A 119 13.68 9.61 -3.95
CA TRP A 119 12.27 9.44 -3.59
C TRP A 119 11.38 9.18 -4.81
N ARG A 120 11.57 9.91 -5.91
CA ARG A 120 10.83 9.68 -7.17
C ARG A 120 11.15 8.31 -7.76
N ASP A 121 12.41 7.94 -7.82
CA ASP A 121 12.86 6.67 -8.40
C ASP A 121 12.33 5.47 -7.60
N GLU A 122 12.50 5.48 -6.29
CA GLU A 122 12.02 4.40 -5.40
C GLU A 122 10.49 4.28 -5.42
N THR A 123 9.78 5.41 -5.45
CA THR A 123 8.31 5.41 -5.59
C THR A 123 7.90 4.82 -6.94
N GLY A 124 8.59 5.18 -8.01
CA GLY A 124 8.36 4.63 -9.34
C GLY A 124 8.58 3.12 -9.42
N LEU A 125 9.65 2.61 -8.79
CA LEU A 125 9.94 1.17 -8.71
C LEU A 125 8.85 0.42 -7.93
N LEU A 126 8.40 0.97 -6.80
CA LEU A 126 7.30 0.40 -6.02
C LEU A 126 6.01 0.34 -6.84
N TYR A 127 5.67 1.42 -7.56
CA TYR A 127 4.47 1.46 -8.40
C TYR A 127 4.54 0.45 -9.54
N GLN A 128 5.70 0.27 -10.18
CA GLN A 128 5.89 -0.76 -11.19
C GLN A 128 5.65 -2.18 -10.63
N ALA A 129 6.13 -2.46 -9.42
CA ALA A 129 5.90 -3.74 -8.76
C ALA A 129 4.40 -3.96 -8.48
N LEU A 130 3.70 -2.94 -7.97
CA LEU A 130 2.25 -3.00 -7.71
C LEU A 130 1.43 -3.23 -8.99
N VAL A 131 1.77 -2.52 -10.08
CA VAL A 131 1.07 -2.64 -11.37
C VAL A 131 1.24 -4.03 -11.98
N ARG A 132 2.39 -4.69 -11.78
CA ARG A 132 2.61 -6.08 -12.26
C ARG A 132 1.65 -7.06 -11.60
N GLU A 133 1.39 -6.92 -10.32
CA GLU A 133 0.51 -7.79 -9.54
C GLU A 133 -0.97 -7.41 -9.65
N ALA A 134 -1.29 -6.17 -10.00
CA ALA A 134 -2.66 -5.68 -10.06
C ALA A 134 -3.46 -6.34 -11.20
N ASP A 135 -4.72 -6.73 -10.92
CA ASP A 135 -5.66 -7.23 -11.94
C ASP A 135 -6.19 -6.12 -12.83
N ARG A 136 -6.23 -4.91 -12.31
CA ARG A 136 -6.75 -3.72 -13.00
C ARG A 136 -5.96 -2.47 -12.65
N VAL A 137 -5.68 -1.66 -13.65
CA VAL A 137 -5.03 -0.35 -13.49
C VAL A 137 -5.81 0.71 -14.27
N ASP A 138 -6.25 1.74 -13.57
CA ASP A 138 -6.92 2.89 -14.17
C ASP A 138 -6.13 4.18 -13.88
N ARG A 139 -5.92 5.00 -14.90
CA ARG A 139 -5.41 6.37 -14.74
C ARG A 139 -6.59 7.33 -14.66
N VAL A 140 -6.66 8.11 -13.59
CA VAL A 140 -7.71 9.12 -13.41
C VAL A 140 -7.10 10.52 -13.59
N TRP A 141 -7.57 11.25 -14.59
CA TRP A 141 -7.14 12.61 -14.88
C TRP A 141 -8.35 13.50 -15.17
N ALA A 142 -8.42 14.67 -14.52
CA ALA A 142 -9.51 15.63 -14.67
C ALA A 142 -10.93 15.01 -14.55
N GLY A 143 -11.09 14.01 -13.68
CA GLY A 143 -12.36 13.31 -13.48
C GLY A 143 -12.67 12.21 -14.49
N LEU A 144 -11.84 12.04 -15.51
CA LEU A 144 -11.95 10.96 -16.49
C LEU A 144 -11.02 9.81 -16.11
N ALA A 145 -11.52 8.58 -16.28
CA ALA A 145 -10.74 7.37 -16.03
C ALA A 145 -10.40 6.69 -17.36
N LEU A 146 -9.13 6.36 -17.52
CA LEU A 146 -8.63 5.57 -18.64
C LEU A 146 -8.08 4.25 -18.09
N ARG A 147 -8.61 3.13 -18.57
CA ARG A 147 -8.08 1.80 -18.25
C ARG A 147 -6.76 1.57 -18.98
N LEU A 148 -5.74 1.15 -18.23
CA LEU A 148 -4.39 0.81 -18.73
C LEU A 148 -4.15 -0.70 -18.72
N LYS A 149 -4.80 -1.42 -17.77
CA LYS A 149 -4.72 -2.88 -17.64
C LYS A 149 -6.06 -3.48 -17.25
#